data_70f7e8ed625d281b107e9cf143d9b82c
#
_entry.id   70f7e8ed625d281b107e9cf143d9b82c
#
_cell.length_a   1.000
_cell.length_b   1.000
_cell.length_c   1.000
_cell.angle_alpha   90.00
_cell.angle_beta   90.00
_cell.angle_gamma   90.00
#
_symmetry.space_group_name_H-M   'P 1'
#
loop_
_entity.id
_entity.type
_entity.pdbx_description
1 polymer ?
#
loop_
_entity_poly.entity_id
_entity_poly.type
_entity_poly.pdbx_seq_one_letter_code
_entity_poly.pdbx_strand_id
1 'polypeptide(L)'
;MANYKRVISIGAHPLDAELMGGPMIMKYAACGAHCTFVHVTKGRLTDPAATDEDRRAYDESLAAEMDAAARGMGADQLSLAYTSATLPSAGSLAREIEEYLEREGADCVITHARGTLHPRHYSTYEAVLMAVRSMRRKGNNI
;
A
#
# COMPACT_ATOMS: atom_id res chain seq x y z
N MET A 1 -15.21 -19.10 1.55
CA MET A 1 -14.29 -17.95 1.46
C MET A 1 -15.09 -16.74 1.02
N ALA A 2 -14.88 -15.55 1.59
CA ALA A 2 -15.55 -14.34 1.12
C ALA A 2 -15.21 -14.11 -0.37
N ASN A 3 -16.20 -13.69 -1.17
CA ASN A 3 -16.03 -13.52 -2.61
C ASN A 3 -15.68 -12.05 -2.94
N TYR A 4 -14.54 -11.58 -2.45
CA TYR A 4 -14.04 -10.26 -2.78
C TYR A 4 -13.60 -10.18 -4.25
N LYS A 5 -13.84 -9.03 -4.87
CA LYS A 5 -13.54 -8.76 -6.28
C LYS A 5 -12.38 -7.78 -6.45
N ARG A 6 -12.20 -6.87 -5.50
CA ARG A 6 -11.18 -5.85 -5.52
C ARG A 6 -10.45 -5.80 -4.17
N VAL A 7 -9.29 -6.45 -4.10
CA VAL A 7 -8.51 -6.61 -2.85
C VAL A 7 -7.27 -5.72 -2.90
N ILE A 8 -7.09 -4.86 -1.91
CA ILE A 8 -5.99 -3.92 -1.83
C ILE A 8 -5.20 -4.14 -0.54
N SER A 9 -3.89 -4.37 -0.66
CA SER A 9 -2.97 -4.43 0.48
C SER A 9 -2.17 -3.14 0.56
N ILE A 10 -2.25 -2.41 1.68
CA ILE A 10 -1.62 -1.09 1.86
C ILE A 10 -0.54 -1.18 2.94
N GLY A 11 0.72 -0.99 2.54
CA GLY A 11 1.90 -0.96 3.40
C GLY A 11 2.52 0.44 3.50
N ALA A 12 3.26 0.68 4.58
CA ALA A 12 3.93 1.96 4.82
C ALA A 12 5.18 2.14 3.93
N HIS A 13 5.95 1.07 3.74
CA HIS A 13 7.19 1.06 2.96
C HIS A 13 7.13 0.00 1.86
N PRO A 14 8.07 0.04 0.90
CA PRO A 14 8.28 -1.09 -0.02
C PRO A 14 8.38 -2.42 0.75
N LEU A 15 7.78 -3.47 0.22
CA LEU A 15 7.69 -4.82 0.77
C LEU A 15 6.69 -5.03 1.92
N ASP A 16 6.29 -4.00 2.64
CA ASP A 16 5.33 -4.16 3.76
C ASP A 16 4.00 -4.78 3.31
N ALA A 17 3.46 -4.30 2.18
CA ALA A 17 2.17 -4.74 1.66
C ALA A 17 2.22 -6.21 1.22
N GLU A 18 3.32 -6.64 0.64
CA GLU A 18 3.58 -8.01 0.20
C GLU A 18 3.76 -8.95 1.39
N LEU A 19 4.53 -8.54 2.40
CA LEU A 19 4.75 -9.35 3.60
C LEU A 19 3.47 -9.60 4.39
N MET A 20 2.62 -8.58 4.50
CA MET A 20 1.37 -8.70 5.24
C MET A 20 0.26 -9.37 4.43
N GLY A 21 0.10 -8.95 3.18
CA GLY A 21 -1.03 -9.31 2.33
C GLY A 21 -0.74 -10.36 1.28
N GLY A 22 0.52 -10.64 0.95
CA GLY A 22 0.90 -11.47 -0.19
C GLY A 22 0.18 -12.82 -0.29
N PRO A 23 0.17 -13.66 0.76
CA PRO A 23 -0.55 -14.93 0.70
C PRO A 23 -2.05 -14.79 0.43
N MET A 24 -2.68 -13.74 0.97
CA MET A 24 -4.10 -13.46 0.74
C MET A 24 -4.33 -12.94 -0.68
N ILE A 25 -3.50 -12.00 -1.13
CA ILE A 25 -3.52 -11.45 -2.49
C ILE A 25 -3.40 -12.57 -3.52
N MET A 26 -2.38 -13.43 -3.41
CA MET A 26 -2.18 -14.58 -4.32
C MET A 26 -3.42 -15.48 -4.37
N LYS A 27 -4.03 -15.74 -3.22
CA LYS A 27 -5.22 -16.58 -3.12
C LYS A 27 -6.43 -15.94 -3.79
N TYR A 28 -6.67 -14.64 -3.58
CA TYR A 28 -7.79 -13.94 -4.21
C TYR A 28 -7.55 -13.73 -5.71
N ALA A 29 -6.34 -13.39 -6.13
CA ALA A 29 -5.96 -13.29 -7.54
C ALA A 29 -6.21 -14.61 -8.29
N ALA A 30 -5.81 -15.75 -7.70
CA ALA A 30 -6.09 -17.09 -8.24
C ALA A 30 -7.59 -17.39 -8.35
N CYS A 31 -8.45 -16.70 -7.57
CA CYS A 31 -9.91 -16.79 -7.66
C CYS A 31 -10.53 -15.73 -8.58
N GLY A 32 -9.71 -14.96 -9.33
CA GLY A 32 -10.17 -13.97 -10.29
C GLY A 32 -10.48 -12.60 -9.70
N ALA A 33 -10.05 -12.30 -8.46
CA ALA A 33 -10.10 -10.95 -7.92
C ALA A 33 -9.00 -10.09 -8.55
N HIS A 34 -9.30 -8.80 -8.76
CA HIS A 34 -8.28 -7.81 -9.11
C HIS A 34 -7.59 -7.33 -7.81
N CYS A 35 -6.28 -7.47 -7.76
CA CYS A 35 -5.51 -7.24 -6.55
C CYS A 35 -4.44 -6.16 -6.77
N THR A 36 -4.18 -5.32 -5.74
CA THR A 36 -3.13 -4.30 -5.81
C THR A 36 -2.37 -4.20 -4.48
N PHE A 37 -1.05 -4.10 -4.57
CA PHE A 37 -0.20 -3.64 -3.47
C PHE A 37 -0.02 -2.12 -3.57
N VAL A 38 -0.22 -1.42 -2.45
CA VAL A 38 -0.04 0.03 -2.35
C VAL A 38 1.04 0.33 -1.30
N HIS A 39 2.03 1.12 -1.68
CA HIS A 39 3.12 1.56 -0.80
C HIS A 39 2.99 3.06 -0.55
N VAL A 40 2.83 3.46 0.72
CA VAL A 40 2.67 4.87 1.09
C VAL A 40 3.96 5.64 0.86
N THR A 41 5.10 5.07 1.28
CA THR A 41 6.40 5.71 1.06
C THR A 41 7.24 4.93 0.06
N LYS A 42 8.04 5.65 -0.73
CA LYS A 42 9.09 5.04 -1.54
C LYS A 42 10.29 4.66 -0.65
N GLY A 43 11.05 3.68 -1.08
CA GLY A 43 12.35 3.35 -0.48
C GLY A 43 13.33 4.52 -0.57
N ARG A 44 14.44 4.42 0.15
CA ARG A 44 15.50 5.42 0.11
C ARG A 44 16.86 4.75 0.22
N LEU A 45 17.75 5.11 -0.70
CA LEU A 45 19.18 4.81 -0.54
C LEU A 45 19.72 5.60 0.65
N THR A 46 20.27 4.90 1.67
CA THR A 46 20.68 5.51 2.95
C THR A 46 22.16 5.86 2.99
N ASP A 47 22.93 5.49 1.96
CA ASP A 47 24.35 5.84 1.87
C ASP A 47 24.51 7.37 1.79
N PRO A 48 25.19 8.02 2.78
CA PRO A 48 25.41 9.45 2.74
C PRO A 48 26.35 9.90 1.62
N ALA A 49 27.18 8.99 1.09
CA ALA A 49 28.10 9.26 -0.02
C ALA A 49 27.45 9.09 -1.40
N ALA A 50 26.20 8.59 -1.46
CA ALA A 50 25.50 8.35 -2.71
C ALA A 50 25.25 9.67 -3.46
N THR A 51 25.53 9.67 -4.76
CA THR A 51 25.23 10.77 -5.67
C THR A 51 23.73 10.82 -6.01
N ASP A 52 23.28 11.89 -6.66
CA ASP A 52 21.91 11.97 -7.16
C ASP A 52 21.62 10.93 -8.26
N GLU A 53 22.65 10.53 -9.00
CA GLU A 53 22.56 9.46 -9.99
C GLU A 53 22.37 8.09 -9.33
N ASP A 54 23.14 7.80 -8.28
CA ASP A 54 22.96 6.57 -7.49
C ASP A 54 21.57 6.47 -6.88
N ARG A 55 21.04 7.59 -6.41
CA ARG A 55 19.68 7.66 -5.84
C ARG A 55 18.61 7.40 -6.89
N ARG A 56 18.75 7.95 -8.10
CA ARG A 56 17.83 7.69 -9.20
C ARG A 56 17.89 6.25 -9.66
N ALA A 57 19.09 5.71 -9.85
CA ALA A 57 19.27 4.32 -10.23
C ALA A 57 18.65 3.35 -9.20
N TYR A 58 18.82 3.67 -7.90
CA TYR A 58 18.18 2.92 -6.82
C TYR A 58 16.65 3.00 -6.88
N ASP A 59 16.07 4.19 -7.05
CA ASP A 59 14.61 4.39 -7.14
C ASP A 59 14.04 3.61 -8.34
N GLU A 60 14.70 3.63 -9.50
CA GLU A 60 14.30 2.89 -10.69
C GLU A 60 14.38 1.38 -10.50
N SER A 61 15.49 0.88 -9.93
CA SER A 61 15.66 -0.54 -9.63
C SER A 61 14.60 -1.04 -8.65
N LEU A 62 14.38 -0.30 -7.56
CA LEU A 62 13.38 -0.67 -6.55
C LEU A 62 11.96 -0.69 -7.14
N ALA A 63 11.61 0.30 -7.97
CA ALA A 63 10.31 0.32 -8.64
C ALA A 63 10.11 -0.90 -9.55
N ALA A 64 11.14 -1.28 -10.31
CA ALA A 64 11.10 -2.46 -11.17
C ALA A 64 10.99 -3.76 -10.36
N GLU A 65 11.68 -3.87 -9.22
CA GLU A 65 11.61 -5.02 -8.32
C GLU A 65 10.21 -5.17 -7.69
N MET A 66 9.62 -4.07 -7.21
CA MET A 66 8.27 -4.05 -6.65
C MET A 66 7.23 -4.48 -7.69
N ASP A 67 7.37 -3.98 -8.91
CA ASP A 67 6.51 -4.30 -10.04
C ASP A 67 6.60 -5.79 -10.42
N ALA A 68 7.82 -6.33 -10.45
CA ALA A 68 8.05 -7.74 -10.73
C ALA A 68 7.50 -8.65 -9.61
N ALA A 69 7.66 -8.25 -8.35
CA ALA A 69 7.11 -8.97 -7.20
C ALA A 69 5.58 -9.00 -7.24
N ALA A 70 4.94 -7.85 -7.48
CA ALA A 70 3.48 -7.75 -7.58
C ALA A 70 2.94 -8.64 -8.71
N ARG A 71 3.51 -8.54 -9.92
CA ARG A 71 3.14 -9.41 -11.05
C ARG A 71 3.32 -10.89 -10.74
N GLY A 72 4.41 -11.26 -10.08
CA GLY A 72 4.66 -12.64 -9.65
C GLY A 72 3.61 -13.17 -8.68
N MET A 73 2.94 -12.29 -7.94
CA MET A 73 1.83 -12.61 -7.02
C MET A 73 0.45 -12.44 -7.66
N GLY A 74 0.37 -12.09 -8.94
CA GLY A 74 -0.90 -11.87 -9.64
C GLY A 74 -1.60 -10.56 -9.29
N ALA A 75 -0.83 -9.53 -8.95
CA ALA A 75 -1.33 -8.23 -8.53
C ALA A 75 -0.65 -7.08 -9.31
N ASP A 76 -1.26 -5.92 -9.28
CA ASP A 76 -0.64 -4.64 -9.64
C ASP A 76 0.07 -4.03 -8.43
N GLN A 77 0.89 -3.01 -8.67
CA GLN A 77 1.47 -2.20 -7.60
C GLN A 77 1.25 -0.70 -7.85
N LEU A 78 1.15 0.05 -6.76
CA LEU A 78 1.09 1.50 -6.76
C LEU A 78 1.96 2.06 -5.63
N SER A 79 2.82 3.03 -5.94
CA SER A 79 3.51 3.82 -4.92
C SER A 79 2.91 5.22 -4.85
N LEU A 80 2.54 5.68 -3.64
CA LEU A 80 2.18 7.09 -3.39
C LEU A 80 3.42 7.98 -3.36
N ALA A 81 4.60 7.37 -3.40
CA ALA A 81 5.91 8.02 -3.54
C ALA A 81 6.27 9.05 -2.46
N TYR A 82 5.60 9.03 -1.31
CA TYR A 82 5.98 9.87 -0.18
C TYR A 82 7.38 9.52 0.34
N THR A 83 8.04 10.53 0.89
CA THR A 83 9.27 10.38 1.66
C THR A 83 8.99 10.66 3.14
N SER A 84 9.98 10.47 4.00
CA SER A 84 9.89 10.87 5.41
C SER A 84 9.59 12.35 5.62
N ALA A 85 10.05 13.20 4.68
CA ALA A 85 9.88 14.65 4.76
C ALA A 85 8.53 15.12 4.16
N THR A 86 7.95 14.36 3.24
CA THR A 86 6.74 14.75 2.52
C THR A 86 5.50 13.99 2.96
N LEU A 87 5.64 13.00 3.87
CA LEU A 87 4.50 12.22 4.37
C LEU A 87 3.48 13.15 5.04
N PRO A 88 2.22 13.18 4.56
CA PRO A 88 1.20 14.04 5.12
C PRO A 88 0.72 13.55 6.50
N SER A 89 -0.11 14.35 7.15
CA SER A 89 -0.80 13.90 8.36
C SER A 89 -1.67 12.66 8.10
N ALA A 90 -1.92 11.84 9.12
CA ALA A 90 -2.78 10.66 8.98
C ALA A 90 -4.18 11.01 8.42
N GLY A 91 -4.73 12.18 8.77
CA GLY A 91 -6.02 12.64 8.25
C GLY A 91 -5.98 13.02 6.77
N SER A 92 -4.89 13.61 6.29
CA SER A 92 -4.72 13.94 4.86
C SER A 92 -4.47 12.66 4.05
N LEU A 93 -3.61 11.77 4.55
CA LEU A 93 -3.38 10.47 3.94
C LEU A 93 -4.66 9.62 3.88
N ALA A 94 -5.50 9.69 4.93
CA ALA A 94 -6.77 8.97 4.96
C ALA A 94 -7.73 9.41 3.84
N ARG A 95 -7.79 10.71 3.53
CA ARG A 95 -8.61 11.21 2.41
C ARG A 95 -8.12 10.70 1.06
N GLU A 96 -6.82 10.74 0.84
CA GLU A 96 -6.22 10.22 -0.40
C GLU A 96 -6.45 8.72 -0.57
N ILE A 97 -6.28 7.96 0.52
CA ILE A 97 -6.57 6.52 0.53
C ILE A 97 -8.06 6.26 0.27
N GLU A 98 -8.96 7.03 0.90
CA GLU A 98 -10.40 6.91 0.70
C GLU A 98 -10.78 7.14 -0.77
N GLU A 99 -10.30 8.24 -1.36
CA GLU A 99 -10.53 8.55 -2.79
C GLU A 99 -10.00 7.45 -3.72
N TYR A 100 -8.84 6.91 -3.39
CA TYR A 100 -8.27 5.78 -4.13
C TYR A 100 -9.14 4.53 -4.01
N LEU A 101 -9.51 4.12 -2.80
CA LEU A 101 -10.32 2.94 -2.54
C LEU A 101 -11.71 3.04 -3.18
N GLU A 102 -12.35 4.24 -3.12
CA GLU A 102 -13.63 4.50 -3.77
C GLU A 102 -13.53 4.40 -5.29
N ARG A 103 -12.50 5.02 -5.89
CA ARG A 103 -12.27 4.97 -7.34
C ARG A 103 -12.03 3.55 -7.84
N GLU A 104 -11.31 2.75 -7.07
CA GLU A 104 -11.01 1.35 -7.41
C GLU A 104 -12.18 0.40 -7.11
N GLY A 105 -13.19 0.83 -6.37
CA GLY A 105 -14.28 -0.03 -5.94
C GLY A 105 -13.82 -1.13 -4.98
N ALA A 106 -12.86 -0.81 -4.09
CA ALA A 106 -12.30 -1.78 -3.15
C ALA A 106 -13.37 -2.36 -2.23
N ASP A 107 -13.40 -3.68 -2.10
CA ASP A 107 -14.30 -4.43 -1.22
C ASP A 107 -13.55 -5.21 -0.11
N CYS A 108 -12.21 -5.20 -0.15
CA CYS A 108 -11.36 -5.74 0.90
C CYS A 108 -10.04 -4.97 0.98
N VAL A 109 -9.65 -4.55 2.18
CA VAL A 109 -8.39 -3.87 2.44
C VAL A 109 -7.60 -4.60 3.52
N ILE A 110 -6.32 -4.82 3.26
CA ILE A 110 -5.35 -5.39 4.18
C ILE A 110 -4.33 -4.29 4.53
N THR A 111 -3.97 -4.14 5.79
CA THR A 111 -2.97 -3.17 6.22
C THR A 111 -2.30 -3.57 7.53
N HIS A 112 -1.39 -2.74 8.03
CA HIS A 112 -0.69 -2.95 9.31
C HIS A 112 -1.64 -3.20 10.48
N ALA A 113 -1.15 -3.93 11.48
CA ALA A 113 -1.87 -4.16 12.72
C ALA A 113 -1.76 -2.97 13.67
N ARG A 114 -2.79 -2.77 14.51
CA ARG A 114 -2.80 -1.73 15.56
C ARG A 114 -1.61 -1.83 16.53
N GLY A 115 -1.12 -3.03 16.78
CA GLY A 115 -0.02 -3.29 17.72
C GLY A 115 1.38 -3.08 17.18
N THR A 116 1.53 -2.51 15.98
CA THR A 116 2.85 -2.22 15.40
C THR A 116 3.59 -1.15 16.21
N LEU A 117 4.89 -1.36 16.44
CA LEU A 117 5.75 -0.41 17.15
C LEU A 117 6.40 0.62 16.21
N HIS A 118 6.38 0.39 14.90
CA HIS A 118 6.98 1.31 13.94
C HIS A 118 6.03 2.49 13.66
N PRO A 119 6.47 3.76 13.90
CA PRO A 119 5.58 4.92 13.81
C PRO A 119 4.86 5.06 12.46
N ARG A 120 5.53 4.75 11.35
CA ARG A 120 4.92 4.86 10.01
C ARG A 120 3.92 3.75 9.72
N HIS A 121 4.17 2.53 10.20
CA HIS A 121 3.18 1.45 10.14
C HIS A 121 1.91 1.85 10.91
N TYR A 122 2.10 2.46 12.09
CA TYR A 122 0.97 2.93 12.89
C TYR A 122 0.20 4.06 12.18
N SER A 123 0.89 5.07 11.63
CA SER A 123 0.24 6.15 10.87
C SER A 123 -0.50 5.65 9.63
N THR A 124 0.07 4.67 8.92
CA THR A 124 -0.58 4.02 7.78
C THR A 124 -1.83 3.26 8.23
N TYR A 125 -1.72 2.47 9.30
CA TYR A 125 -2.87 1.78 9.90
C TYR A 125 -3.99 2.77 10.26
N GLU A 126 -3.67 3.88 10.95
CA GLU A 126 -4.66 4.89 11.33
C GLU A 126 -5.32 5.52 10.09
N ALA A 127 -4.53 5.90 9.08
CA ALA A 127 -5.06 6.47 7.84
C ALA A 127 -6.02 5.52 7.12
N VAL A 128 -5.64 4.26 6.96
CA VAL A 128 -6.51 3.24 6.35
C VAL A 128 -7.77 3.02 7.18
N LEU A 129 -7.65 2.94 8.51
CA LEU A 129 -8.81 2.77 9.38
C LEU A 129 -9.79 3.95 9.29
N MET A 130 -9.28 5.18 9.21
CA MET A 130 -10.09 6.39 9.01
C MET A 130 -10.80 6.37 7.65
N ALA A 131 -10.09 6.03 6.58
CA ALA A 131 -10.65 5.90 5.23
C ALA A 131 -11.79 4.88 5.19
N VAL A 132 -11.54 3.65 5.64
CA VAL A 132 -12.55 2.57 5.65
C VAL A 132 -13.76 2.93 6.50
N ARG A 133 -13.55 3.56 7.67
CA ARG A 133 -14.67 4.03 8.51
C ARG A 133 -15.49 5.11 7.81
N SER A 134 -14.87 6.01 7.07
CA SER A 134 -15.54 7.04 6.29
C SER A 134 -16.37 6.39 5.16
N MET A 135 -15.78 5.49 4.40
CA MET A 135 -16.46 4.76 3.33
C MET A 135 -17.68 3.99 3.84
N ARG A 136 -17.54 3.28 4.97
CA ARG A 136 -18.68 2.55 5.58
C ARG A 136 -19.81 3.48 5.99
N ARG A 137 -19.52 4.68 6.52
CA ARG A 137 -20.54 5.69 6.84
C ARG A 137 -21.27 6.21 5.60
N LYS A 138 -20.61 6.21 4.43
CA LYS A 138 -21.20 6.54 3.12
C LYS A 138 -21.98 5.40 2.49
N GLY A 139 -21.99 4.21 3.12
CA GLY A 139 -22.70 3.03 2.64
C GLY A 139 -21.88 2.09 1.74
N ASN A 140 -20.56 2.31 1.62
CA ASN A 140 -19.69 1.39 0.89
C ASN A 140 -19.51 0.07 1.67
N ASN A 141 -19.55 -1.04 0.95
CA ASN A 141 -19.34 -2.37 1.51
C ASN A 141 -17.87 -2.76 1.39
N ILE A 142 -17.06 -2.39 2.36
CA ILE A 142 -15.62 -2.64 2.41
C ILE A 142 -15.19 -3.21 3.77
#